data_039a3a93879cf303647d576db397342b
#
_entry.id   039a3a93879cf303647d576db397342b
#
_cell.length_a   1.000
_cell.length_b   1.000
_cell.length_c   1.000
_cell.angle_alpha   90.00
_cell.angle_beta   90.00
_cell.angle_gamma   90.00
#
_symmetry.space_group_name_H-M   'P 1'
#
loop_
_entity.id
_entity.type
_entity.pdbx_description
1 polymer ?
#
loop_
_entity_poly.entity_id
_entity_poly.type
_entity_poly.pdbx_seq_one_letter_code
_entity_poly.pdbx_strand_id
1 'polypeptide(L)'
;MTKSALQIARAAYQPKLPKALQGAVKVQEGEPTQSVADQEAIKELFPNTYGMPLIKFVEGEAKNFDAMNVGVILSGGQAPGGHNVISGLFDGIKKLNPANKLYGFLMGPGGLVDHNYMELTADIIDEYRNTGGFDMIGSGRTKLETVEQFEKGYEILKELGIKALVIIGGDDSNTNACVLA
;
A
#
# COMPACT_ATOMS: atom_id res chain seq x y z
N MET A 1 -9.20 17.88 22.94
CA MET A 1 -10.57 18.27 22.44
C MET A 1 -11.52 17.10 22.68
N THR A 2 -12.77 17.40 23.05
CA THR A 2 -13.79 16.35 23.27
C THR A 2 -14.31 15.88 21.90
N LYS A 3 -14.25 14.58 21.64
CA LYS A 3 -14.77 14.01 20.38
C LYS A 3 -16.30 14.15 20.33
N SER A 4 -16.87 14.50 19.19
CA SER A 4 -18.31 14.52 18.97
C SER A 4 -18.89 13.11 18.95
N ALA A 5 -20.21 12.98 19.18
CA ALA A 5 -20.90 11.69 19.11
C ALA A 5 -20.70 11.00 17.74
N LEU A 6 -20.69 11.76 16.64
CA LEU A 6 -20.43 11.23 15.29
C LEU A 6 -18.99 10.71 15.14
N GLN A 7 -18.00 11.41 15.67
CA GLN A 7 -16.61 10.96 15.65
C GLN A 7 -16.44 9.65 16.45
N ILE A 8 -17.09 9.54 17.59
CA ILE A 8 -17.07 8.32 18.41
C ILE A 8 -17.72 7.16 17.66
N ALA A 9 -18.92 7.35 17.11
CA ALA A 9 -19.65 6.33 16.37
C ALA A 9 -18.85 5.86 15.12
N ARG A 10 -18.24 6.80 14.38
CA ARG A 10 -17.42 6.50 13.21
C ARG A 10 -16.16 5.70 13.58
N ALA A 11 -15.46 6.08 14.64
CA ALA A 11 -14.27 5.37 15.10
C ALA A 11 -14.58 3.95 15.59
N ALA A 12 -15.77 3.73 16.13
CA ALA A 12 -16.23 2.42 16.62
C ALA A 12 -16.69 1.48 15.49
N TYR A 13 -16.92 1.99 14.26
CA TYR A 13 -17.35 1.15 13.15
C TYR A 13 -16.25 0.16 12.76
N GLN A 14 -16.62 -1.11 12.68
CA GLN A 14 -15.73 -2.20 12.23
C GLN A 14 -16.20 -2.72 10.86
N PRO A 15 -15.38 -2.64 9.81
CA PRO A 15 -15.72 -3.16 8.50
C PRO A 15 -15.83 -4.68 8.56
N LYS A 16 -16.83 -5.23 7.84
CA LYS A 16 -17.00 -6.67 7.71
C LYS A 16 -16.02 -7.23 6.69
N LEU A 17 -15.07 -8.02 7.13
CA LEU A 17 -14.13 -8.68 6.24
C LEU A 17 -14.81 -9.75 5.37
N PRO A 18 -14.40 -9.89 4.10
CA PRO A 18 -14.76 -11.05 3.29
C PRO A 18 -14.40 -12.36 3.98
N LYS A 19 -15.17 -13.42 3.73
CA LYS A 19 -14.92 -14.74 4.38
C LYS A 19 -13.49 -15.23 4.16
N ALA A 20 -12.94 -15.06 2.97
CA ALA A 20 -11.57 -15.43 2.62
C ALA A 20 -10.49 -14.73 3.46
N LEU A 21 -10.80 -13.60 4.12
CA LEU A 21 -9.86 -12.82 4.93
C LEU A 21 -10.15 -12.87 6.45
N GLN A 22 -11.13 -13.68 6.87
CA GLN A 22 -11.49 -13.78 8.29
C GLN A 22 -10.55 -14.69 9.09
N GLY A 23 -9.88 -15.63 8.42
CA GLY A 23 -8.94 -16.58 9.01
C GLY A 23 -7.52 -16.43 8.44
N ALA A 24 -6.70 -17.42 8.69
CA ALA A 24 -5.42 -17.55 8.00
C ALA A 24 -5.65 -17.86 6.52
N VAL A 25 -4.91 -17.16 5.66
CA VAL A 25 -5.02 -17.34 4.22
C VAL A 25 -3.67 -17.75 3.63
N LYS A 26 -3.73 -18.47 2.52
CA LYS A 26 -2.59 -18.70 1.64
C LYS A 26 -2.93 -18.26 0.23
N VAL A 27 -1.90 -17.92 -0.51
CA VAL A 27 -2.01 -17.60 -1.93
C VAL A 27 -2.08 -18.91 -2.72
N GLN A 28 -3.02 -18.97 -3.65
CA GLN A 28 -3.08 -19.99 -4.69
C GLN A 28 -2.89 -19.29 -6.03
N GLU A 29 -1.84 -19.65 -6.75
CA GLU A 29 -1.58 -19.15 -8.09
C GLU A 29 -2.50 -19.85 -9.10
N GLY A 30 -2.98 -19.07 -10.05
CA GLY A 30 -3.77 -19.50 -11.19
C GLY A 30 -2.98 -19.39 -12.49
N GLU A 31 -3.69 -19.16 -13.60
CA GLU A 31 -3.06 -19.01 -14.91
C GLU A 31 -2.26 -17.70 -15.00
N PRO A 32 -1.15 -17.68 -15.76
CA PRO A 32 -0.42 -16.46 -16.08
C PRO A 32 -1.32 -15.44 -16.78
N THR A 33 -1.10 -14.17 -16.48
CA THR A 33 -1.80 -13.08 -17.14
C THR A 33 -1.06 -12.62 -18.39
N GLN A 34 -1.78 -11.97 -19.31
CA GLN A 34 -1.22 -11.36 -20.51
C GLN A 34 -1.85 -9.99 -20.71
N SER A 35 -1.11 -9.07 -21.30
CA SER A 35 -1.69 -7.81 -21.75
C SER A 35 -2.67 -8.05 -22.91
N VAL A 36 -3.67 -7.17 -23.01
CA VAL A 36 -4.71 -7.25 -24.07
C VAL A 36 -4.11 -6.95 -25.45
N ALA A 37 -3.10 -6.07 -25.50
CA ALA A 37 -2.42 -5.66 -26.71
C ALA A 37 -0.92 -5.51 -26.46
N ASP A 38 -0.12 -5.40 -27.50
CA ASP A 38 1.31 -5.09 -27.49
C ASP A 38 2.14 -5.99 -26.56
N GLN A 39 1.78 -7.28 -26.49
CA GLN A 39 2.30 -8.24 -25.53
C GLN A 39 3.84 -8.30 -25.50
N GLU A 40 4.49 -8.37 -26.67
CA GLU A 40 5.95 -8.48 -26.75
C GLU A 40 6.63 -7.19 -26.26
N ALA A 41 6.13 -6.03 -26.66
CA ALA A 41 6.67 -4.74 -26.22
C ALA A 41 6.51 -4.54 -24.68
N ILE A 42 5.34 -4.90 -24.13
CA ILE A 42 5.10 -4.80 -22.68
C ILE A 42 5.97 -5.79 -21.92
N LYS A 43 6.16 -7.00 -22.43
CA LYS A 43 7.05 -8.00 -21.84
C LYS A 43 8.51 -7.54 -21.81
N GLU A 44 8.95 -6.88 -22.87
CA GLU A 44 10.30 -6.31 -22.94
C GLU A 44 10.49 -5.16 -21.95
N LEU A 45 9.50 -4.27 -21.82
CA LEU A 45 9.55 -3.11 -20.92
C LEU A 45 9.43 -3.50 -19.43
N PHE A 46 8.67 -4.55 -19.11
CA PHE A 46 8.35 -4.94 -17.74
C PHE A 46 8.63 -6.44 -17.49
N PRO A 47 9.88 -6.89 -17.65
CA PRO A 47 10.21 -8.32 -17.58
C PRO A 47 9.92 -8.96 -16.21
N ASN A 48 9.96 -8.17 -15.12
CA ASN A 48 9.76 -8.67 -13.75
C ASN A 48 8.28 -8.84 -13.38
N THR A 49 7.38 -8.14 -14.06
CA THR A 49 5.96 -8.09 -13.71
C THR A 49 5.03 -8.66 -14.78
N TYR A 50 5.51 -8.79 -16.02
CA TYR A 50 4.73 -9.39 -17.10
C TYR A 50 4.51 -10.89 -16.88
N GLY A 51 3.27 -11.34 -17.11
CA GLY A 51 2.94 -12.77 -17.00
C GLY A 51 2.74 -13.27 -15.57
N MET A 52 2.72 -12.39 -14.58
CA MET A 52 2.40 -12.78 -13.20
C MET A 52 1.03 -13.47 -13.14
N PRO A 53 0.90 -14.55 -12.35
CA PRO A 53 -0.33 -15.33 -12.31
C PRO A 53 -1.47 -14.58 -11.61
N LEU A 54 -2.71 -14.95 -11.94
CA LEU A 54 -3.86 -14.59 -11.12
C LEU A 54 -3.70 -15.20 -9.74
N ILE A 55 -3.97 -14.39 -8.71
CA ILE A 55 -3.85 -14.82 -7.32
C ILE A 55 -5.25 -14.97 -6.71
N LYS A 56 -5.48 -16.11 -6.03
CA LYS A 56 -6.65 -16.34 -5.19
C LYS A 56 -6.22 -16.51 -3.75
N PHE A 57 -7.00 -15.93 -2.83
CA PHE A 57 -6.84 -16.20 -1.40
C PHE A 57 -7.73 -17.39 -1.03
N VAL A 58 -7.13 -18.42 -0.47
CA VAL A 58 -7.81 -19.61 0.03
C VAL A 58 -7.45 -19.83 1.49
N GLU A 59 -8.22 -20.66 2.18
CA GLU A 59 -7.94 -21.02 3.57
C GLU A 59 -6.53 -21.60 3.71
N GLY A 60 -5.80 -21.13 4.70
CA GLY A 60 -4.42 -21.51 4.98
C GLY A 60 -4.22 -21.84 6.45
N GLU A 61 -3.00 -22.21 6.79
CA GLU A 61 -2.59 -22.41 8.18
C GLU A 61 -2.05 -21.11 8.77
N ALA A 62 -2.30 -20.89 10.05
CA ALA A 62 -1.69 -19.77 10.76
C ALA A 62 -0.17 -19.95 10.81
N LYS A 63 0.56 -18.92 10.44
CA LYS A 63 2.03 -18.87 10.46
C LYS A 63 2.50 -17.67 11.27
N ASN A 64 3.64 -17.81 11.90
CA ASN A 64 4.35 -16.66 12.45
C ASN A 64 5.16 -16.01 11.33
N PHE A 65 5.08 -14.71 11.24
CA PHE A 65 5.83 -13.90 10.28
C PHE A 65 6.89 -13.09 11.02
N ASP A 66 8.07 -12.98 10.43
CA ASP A 66 9.09 -12.06 10.89
C ASP A 66 8.59 -10.62 10.77
N ALA A 67 9.12 -9.74 11.64
CA ALA A 67 8.78 -8.33 11.57
C ALA A 67 9.23 -7.72 10.24
N MET A 68 8.36 -6.89 9.65
CA MET A 68 8.64 -6.19 8.40
C MET A 68 8.20 -4.73 8.48
N ASN A 69 8.89 -3.89 7.72
CA ASN A 69 8.47 -2.52 7.47
C ASN A 69 7.77 -2.45 6.11
N VAL A 70 6.64 -1.75 6.08
CA VAL A 70 5.82 -1.56 4.89
C VAL A 70 5.72 -0.08 4.60
N GLY A 71 5.84 0.32 3.33
CA GLY A 71 5.60 1.68 2.87
C GLY A 71 4.24 1.82 2.21
N VAL A 72 3.63 3.00 2.28
CA VAL A 72 2.40 3.32 1.56
C VAL A 72 2.47 4.71 0.92
N ILE A 73 2.01 4.81 -0.32
CA ILE A 73 1.94 6.02 -1.13
C ILE A 73 0.52 6.21 -1.65
N LEU A 74 -0.03 7.42 -1.49
CA LEU A 74 -1.24 7.85 -2.18
C LEU A 74 -0.82 8.66 -3.41
N SER A 75 -0.98 8.07 -4.61
CA SER A 75 -0.51 8.64 -5.87
C SER A 75 -1.66 9.16 -6.73
N GLY A 76 -1.49 10.32 -7.30
CA GLY A 76 -2.47 10.96 -8.18
C GLY A 76 -3.37 11.96 -7.46
N GLY A 77 -4.61 12.13 -7.96
CA GLY A 77 -5.61 12.98 -7.34
C GLY A 77 -6.27 12.33 -6.13
N GLN A 78 -6.87 13.15 -5.29
CA GLN A 78 -7.62 12.66 -4.14
C GLN A 78 -8.85 11.84 -4.58
N ALA A 79 -9.09 10.74 -3.87
CA ALA A 79 -10.24 9.87 -4.05
C ALA A 79 -10.83 9.46 -2.69
N PRO A 80 -12.11 9.11 -2.59
CA PRO A 80 -12.68 8.62 -1.34
C PRO A 80 -12.02 7.34 -0.86
N GLY A 81 -11.78 7.23 0.45
CA GLY A 81 -11.40 5.98 1.08
C GLY A 81 -9.91 5.75 1.33
N GLY A 82 -9.02 6.69 1.00
CA GLY A 82 -7.58 6.55 1.24
C GLY A 82 -7.24 6.23 2.70
N HIS A 83 -7.84 6.95 3.64
CA HIS A 83 -7.66 6.70 5.08
C HIS A 83 -8.11 5.28 5.48
N ASN A 84 -9.19 4.77 4.86
CA ASN A 84 -9.70 3.44 5.16
C ASN A 84 -8.76 2.34 4.65
N VAL A 85 -8.15 2.54 3.48
CA VAL A 85 -7.14 1.61 2.95
C VAL A 85 -5.90 1.60 3.84
N ILE A 86 -5.40 2.76 4.25
CA ILE A 86 -4.23 2.86 5.14
C ILE A 86 -4.54 2.23 6.51
N SER A 87 -5.72 2.51 7.09
CA SER A 87 -6.13 1.91 8.36
C SER A 87 -6.25 0.38 8.26
N GLY A 88 -6.83 -0.13 7.17
CA GLY A 88 -6.93 -1.57 6.93
C GLY A 88 -5.56 -2.23 6.73
N LEU A 89 -4.64 -1.56 6.04
CA LEU A 89 -3.27 -2.02 5.88
C LEU A 89 -2.54 -2.07 7.23
N PHE A 90 -2.64 -1.01 8.03
CA PHE A 90 -2.06 -0.95 9.37
C PHE A 90 -2.57 -2.08 10.26
N ASP A 91 -3.89 -2.25 10.35
CA ASP A 91 -4.51 -3.29 11.16
C ASP A 91 -4.08 -4.69 10.68
N GLY A 92 -4.04 -4.89 9.38
CA GLY A 92 -3.62 -6.15 8.76
C GLY A 92 -2.19 -6.53 9.10
N ILE A 93 -1.22 -5.62 8.90
CA ILE A 93 0.19 -5.90 9.19
C ILE A 93 0.45 -6.06 10.69
N LYS A 94 -0.23 -5.28 11.55
CA LYS A 94 -0.13 -5.42 13.02
C LYS A 94 -0.72 -6.74 13.53
N LYS A 95 -1.77 -7.25 12.87
CA LYS A 95 -2.33 -8.58 13.17
C LYS A 95 -1.36 -9.71 12.80
N LEU A 96 -0.59 -9.55 11.73
CA LEU A 96 0.41 -10.54 11.32
C LEU A 96 1.61 -10.57 12.28
N ASN A 97 2.12 -9.41 12.63
CA ASN A 97 3.17 -9.25 13.63
C ASN A 97 3.08 -7.85 14.26
N PRO A 98 2.87 -7.72 15.59
CA PRO A 98 2.76 -6.41 16.26
C PRO A 98 4.00 -5.52 16.09
N ALA A 99 5.18 -6.09 15.81
CA ALA A 99 6.41 -5.34 15.58
C ALA A 99 6.50 -4.71 14.17
N ASN A 100 5.59 -5.08 13.25
CA ASN A 100 5.53 -4.48 11.91
C ASN A 100 5.33 -2.97 11.99
N LYS A 101 6.00 -2.23 11.08
CA LYS A 101 5.88 -0.78 10.96
C LYS A 101 5.29 -0.40 9.62
N LEU A 102 4.48 0.65 9.63
CA LEU A 102 3.93 1.27 8.42
C LEU A 102 4.48 2.67 8.28
N TYR A 103 5.08 2.97 7.14
CA TYR A 103 5.58 4.30 6.77
C TYR A 103 4.73 4.89 5.67
N GLY A 104 4.20 6.09 5.88
CA GLY A 104 3.50 6.86 4.87
C GLY A 104 4.44 7.87 4.22
N PHE A 105 4.57 7.82 2.88
CA PHE A 105 5.31 8.84 2.13
C PHE A 105 4.39 10.02 1.86
N LEU A 106 4.82 11.22 2.28
CA LEU A 106 3.98 12.41 2.27
C LEU A 106 3.87 13.00 0.87
N MET A 107 2.67 13.48 0.52
CA MET A 107 2.39 14.15 -0.75
C MET A 107 2.66 13.28 -1.99
N GLY A 108 2.44 11.97 -1.86
CA GLY A 108 2.53 11.04 -2.97
C GLY A 108 3.95 10.57 -3.30
N PRO A 109 4.23 10.20 -4.58
CA PRO A 109 5.54 9.68 -4.97
C PRO A 109 6.70 10.65 -4.75
N GLY A 110 6.43 11.97 -4.72
CA GLY A 110 7.43 12.97 -4.35
C GLY A 110 8.03 12.72 -2.98
N GLY A 111 7.21 12.30 -2.01
CA GLY A 111 7.69 11.98 -0.67
C GLY A 111 8.74 10.86 -0.63
N LEU A 112 8.65 9.91 -1.56
CA LEU A 112 9.65 8.85 -1.70
C LEU A 112 11.01 9.41 -2.19
N VAL A 113 10.98 10.29 -3.20
CA VAL A 113 12.20 10.89 -3.79
C VAL A 113 12.83 11.93 -2.86
N ASP A 114 12.00 12.69 -2.15
CA ASP A 114 12.43 13.80 -1.29
C ASP A 114 12.71 13.36 0.15
N HIS A 115 12.67 12.04 0.45
CA HIS A 115 12.83 11.47 1.80
C HIS A 115 11.86 12.10 2.82
N ASN A 116 10.64 12.40 2.37
CA ASN A 116 9.59 13.00 3.19
C ASN A 116 8.54 11.96 3.56
N TYR A 117 8.65 11.42 4.75
CA TYR A 117 7.82 10.31 5.25
C TYR A 117 7.56 10.43 6.75
N MET A 118 6.62 9.65 7.24
CA MET A 118 6.35 9.50 8.67
C MET A 118 6.02 8.04 9.02
N GLU A 119 6.37 7.61 10.22
CA GLU A 119 5.85 6.34 10.75
C GLU A 119 4.39 6.54 11.17
N LEU A 120 3.50 5.72 10.64
CA LEU A 120 2.08 5.73 10.96
C LEU A 120 1.83 4.89 12.21
N THR A 121 1.61 5.57 13.34
CA THR A 121 1.32 4.96 14.63
C THR A 121 -0.17 4.73 14.84
N ALA A 122 -0.54 3.93 15.84
CA ALA A 122 -1.94 3.68 16.18
C ALA A 122 -2.71 5.00 16.46
N ASP A 123 -2.09 5.95 17.15
CA ASP A 123 -2.72 7.23 17.48
C ASP A 123 -3.07 8.03 16.21
N ILE A 124 -2.14 8.08 15.24
CA ILE A 124 -2.37 8.73 13.95
C ILE A 124 -3.48 8.02 13.18
N ILE A 125 -3.40 6.70 13.09
CA ILE A 125 -4.41 5.89 12.38
C ILE A 125 -5.80 6.10 12.98
N ASP A 126 -5.93 6.10 14.31
CA ASP A 126 -7.23 6.22 15.00
C ASP A 126 -7.85 7.62 14.86
N GLU A 127 -7.03 8.66 14.65
CA GLU A 127 -7.53 10.00 14.34
C GLU A 127 -8.28 10.03 13.00
N TYR A 128 -7.76 9.31 12.00
CA TYR A 128 -8.32 9.28 10.64
C TYR A 128 -9.21 8.08 10.36
N ARG A 129 -9.34 7.15 11.29
CA ARG A 129 -10.10 5.90 11.10
C ARG A 129 -11.52 6.16 10.63
N ASN A 130 -11.94 5.50 9.54
CA ASN A 130 -13.26 5.58 8.93
C ASN A 130 -13.69 7.00 8.50
N THR A 131 -12.76 7.91 8.32
CA THR A 131 -13.06 9.27 7.84
C THR A 131 -13.28 9.33 6.32
N GLY A 132 -12.72 8.37 5.58
CA GLY A 132 -12.87 8.27 4.13
C GLY A 132 -12.09 9.31 3.33
N GLY A 133 -11.25 10.12 3.99
CA GLY A 133 -10.44 11.15 3.35
C GLY A 133 -9.15 10.64 2.74
N PHE A 134 -8.27 11.57 2.39
CA PHE A 134 -7.01 11.31 1.68
C PHE A 134 -5.82 12.12 2.21
N ASP A 135 -6.05 12.93 3.26
CA ASP A 135 -5.14 13.96 3.74
C ASP A 135 -4.21 13.51 4.89
N MET A 136 -4.36 12.28 5.40
CA MET A 136 -3.47 11.73 6.45
C MET A 136 -1.99 11.84 6.05
N ILE A 137 -1.66 11.43 4.83
CA ILE A 137 -0.33 11.55 4.25
C ILE A 137 -0.32 12.43 2.99
N GLY A 138 -1.48 12.94 2.60
CA GLY A 138 -1.65 13.65 1.34
C GLY A 138 -1.44 12.77 0.11
N SER A 139 -1.67 13.33 -1.06
CA SER A 139 -1.40 12.67 -2.34
C SER A 139 -0.70 13.62 -3.30
N GLY A 140 -0.01 13.11 -4.28
CA GLY A 140 0.70 13.93 -5.26
C GLY A 140 0.77 13.29 -6.63
N ARG A 141 1.07 14.12 -7.64
CA ARG A 141 1.13 13.73 -9.05
C ARG A 141 2.56 13.66 -9.59
N THR A 142 3.55 13.64 -8.69
CA THR A 142 4.95 13.46 -9.08
C THR A 142 5.09 12.12 -9.79
N LYS A 143 5.62 12.16 -11.02
CA LYS A 143 5.99 10.95 -11.76
C LYS A 143 7.45 10.65 -11.51
N LEU A 144 7.78 9.39 -11.36
CA LEU A 144 9.16 8.93 -11.37
C LEU A 144 9.51 8.60 -12.83
N GLU A 145 10.37 9.38 -13.43
CA GLU A 145 10.68 9.31 -14.88
C GLU A 145 12.18 9.13 -15.14
N THR A 146 13.03 9.39 -14.14
CA THR A 146 14.48 9.30 -14.30
C THR A 146 15.09 8.23 -13.41
N VAL A 147 16.17 7.63 -13.86
CA VAL A 147 16.93 6.64 -13.09
C VAL A 147 17.32 7.20 -11.71
N GLU A 148 17.75 8.45 -11.66
CA GLU A 148 18.13 9.12 -10.41
C GLU A 148 16.97 9.17 -9.39
N GLN A 149 15.73 9.41 -9.86
CA GLN A 149 14.55 9.40 -8.97
C GLN A 149 14.26 7.98 -8.42
N PHE A 150 14.41 6.96 -9.25
CA PHE A 150 14.25 5.57 -8.82
C PHE A 150 15.35 5.15 -7.84
N GLU A 151 16.60 5.53 -8.10
CA GLU A 151 17.72 5.26 -7.19
C GLU A 151 17.51 5.91 -5.82
N LYS A 152 17.14 7.20 -5.77
CA LYS A 152 16.79 7.89 -4.51
C LYS A 152 15.64 7.20 -3.78
N GLY A 153 14.59 6.83 -4.50
CA GLY A 153 13.48 6.08 -3.92
C GLY A 153 13.93 4.73 -3.34
N TYR A 154 14.78 4.01 -4.07
CA TYR A 154 15.31 2.73 -3.59
C TYR A 154 16.19 2.88 -2.35
N GLU A 155 17.05 3.92 -2.30
CA GLU A 155 17.91 4.19 -1.14
C GLU A 155 17.11 4.37 0.14
N ILE A 156 16.02 5.18 0.11
CA ILE A 156 15.18 5.36 1.30
C ILE A 156 14.42 4.10 1.69
N LEU A 157 13.93 3.33 0.72
CA LEU A 157 13.29 2.05 1.00
C LEU A 157 14.25 1.08 1.71
N LYS A 158 15.51 1.06 1.27
CA LYS A 158 16.57 0.25 1.86
C LYS A 158 16.95 0.76 3.25
N GLU A 159 17.12 2.07 3.43
CA GLU A 159 17.43 2.71 4.71
C GLU A 159 16.37 2.38 5.76
N LEU A 160 15.10 2.49 5.41
CA LEU A 160 13.97 2.17 6.29
C LEU A 160 13.73 0.66 6.43
N GLY A 161 14.45 -0.18 5.71
CA GLY A 161 14.25 -1.62 5.71
C GLY A 161 12.86 -2.04 5.21
N ILE A 162 12.27 -1.26 4.29
CA ILE A 162 10.94 -1.55 3.73
C ILE A 162 11.02 -2.79 2.85
N LYS A 163 10.15 -3.75 3.13
CA LYS A 163 10.07 -5.03 2.42
C LYS A 163 8.90 -5.08 1.43
N ALA A 164 7.92 -4.21 1.60
CA ALA A 164 6.78 -4.09 0.71
C ALA A 164 6.37 -2.63 0.58
N LEU A 165 6.09 -2.18 -0.63
CA LEU A 165 5.58 -0.85 -0.93
C LEU A 165 4.19 -0.96 -1.53
N VAL A 166 3.21 -0.31 -0.91
CA VAL A 166 1.81 -0.25 -1.39
C VAL A 166 1.60 1.10 -2.07
N ILE A 167 1.32 1.07 -3.36
CA ILE A 167 1.05 2.27 -4.15
C ILE A 167 -0.44 2.27 -4.49
N ILE A 168 -1.14 3.32 -4.06
CA ILE A 168 -2.56 3.51 -4.29
C ILE A 168 -2.72 4.64 -5.29
N GLY A 169 -3.16 4.33 -6.51
CA GLY A 169 -3.27 5.30 -7.59
C GLY A 169 -3.89 4.73 -8.86
N GLY A 170 -3.76 5.48 -9.96
CA GLY A 170 -4.26 5.11 -11.28
C GLY A 170 -3.18 4.51 -12.19
N ASP A 171 -3.36 4.68 -13.50
CA ASP A 171 -2.53 4.03 -14.54
C ASP A 171 -1.04 4.42 -14.45
N ASP A 172 -0.75 5.71 -14.38
CA ASP A 172 0.64 6.20 -14.24
C ASP A 172 1.32 5.64 -12.98
N SER A 173 0.55 5.53 -11.90
CA SER A 173 1.06 4.99 -10.63
C SER A 173 1.39 3.50 -10.74
N ASN A 174 0.56 2.74 -11.47
CA ASN A 174 0.83 1.33 -11.76
C ASN A 174 2.06 1.15 -12.65
N THR A 175 2.25 2.03 -13.65
CA THR A 175 3.46 2.03 -14.49
C THR A 175 4.71 2.27 -13.64
N ASN A 176 4.69 3.28 -12.75
CA ASN A 176 5.81 3.53 -11.84
C ASN A 176 6.07 2.35 -10.90
N ALA A 177 5.01 1.70 -10.41
CA ALA A 177 5.14 0.50 -9.57
C ALA A 177 5.81 -0.65 -10.33
N CYS A 178 5.47 -0.85 -11.62
CA CYS A 178 6.11 -1.87 -12.46
C CYS A 178 7.60 -1.61 -12.72
N VAL A 179 8.00 -0.33 -12.80
CA VAL A 179 9.43 0.03 -12.97
C VAL A 179 10.21 -0.14 -11.66
N LEU A 180 9.55 0.09 -10.50
CA LEU A 180 10.16 -0.12 -9.18
C LEU A 180 10.33 -1.60 -8.81
N ALA A 181 9.53 -2.49 -9.38
CA ALA A 181 9.55 -3.93 -9.13
C ALA A 181 10.65 -4.65 -9.92
#